data_aa6006d503694076eb3074118388b9ae
#
_entry.id   aa6006d503694076eb3074118388b9ae
#
_cell.length_a   1.000
_cell.length_b   1.000
_cell.length_c   1.000
_cell.angle_alpha   90.00
_cell.angle_beta   90.00
_cell.angle_gamma   90.00
#
_symmetry.space_group_name_H-M   'P 1'
#
loop_
_entity.id
_entity.type
_entity.pdbx_description
1 polymer ?
#
loop_
_entity_poly.entity_id
_entity_poly.type
_entity_poly.pdbx_seq_one_letter_code
_entity_poly.pdbx_strand_id
1 'polypeptide(L)'
;MGNGETLSIFPHLAGTFHYFFNHVYARRPFRYPEAVIDTCLGVFDRQDYPLGAQVGFAEIDWVFCLTRSLQQSGHRFGACRAALASFAARYVPFLSGLDASNQAFDDLHQLFGAMCCLAELQQAAPGLIRTEQPLKLVLDRRPFI
;
A
#
# COMPACT_ATOMS: atom_id res chain seq x y z
N MET A 1 7.19 -29.80 -21.79
CA MET A 1 7.47 -29.49 -20.38
C MET A 1 7.50 -27.97 -20.26
N GLY A 2 6.40 -27.38 -19.81
CA GLY A 2 6.33 -25.93 -19.66
C GLY A 2 7.16 -25.51 -18.46
N ASN A 3 8.16 -24.64 -18.67
CA ASN A 3 8.81 -23.92 -17.58
C ASN A 3 7.71 -23.13 -16.88
N GLY A 4 7.35 -23.55 -15.68
CA GLY A 4 6.44 -22.79 -14.81
C GLY A 4 7.15 -21.54 -14.33
N GLU A 5 7.19 -20.50 -15.16
CA GLU A 5 7.50 -19.16 -14.70
C GLU A 5 6.42 -18.79 -13.70
N THR A 6 6.77 -18.79 -12.43
CA THR A 6 5.95 -18.21 -11.38
C THR A 6 5.91 -16.72 -11.66
N LEU A 7 4.85 -16.25 -12.32
CA LEU A 7 4.64 -14.84 -12.56
C LEU A 7 4.64 -14.12 -11.21
N SER A 8 5.48 -13.11 -11.08
CA SER A 8 5.50 -12.27 -9.89
C SER A 8 4.09 -11.73 -9.64
N ILE A 9 3.58 -11.84 -8.41
CA ILE A 9 2.26 -11.35 -8.05
C ILE A 9 2.20 -9.81 -8.05
N PHE A 10 3.35 -9.16 -8.02
CA PHE A 10 3.44 -7.71 -7.92
C PHE A 10 2.78 -6.95 -9.09
N PRO A 11 2.98 -7.31 -10.37
CA PRO A 11 2.26 -6.66 -11.48
C PRO A 11 0.74 -6.76 -11.36
N HIS A 12 0.25 -7.85 -10.76
CA HIS A 12 -1.19 -8.00 -10.51
C HIS A 12 -1.67 -7.08 -9.39
N LEU A 13 -0.87 -6.88 -8.36
CA LEU A 13 -1.19 -5.95 -7.28
C LEU A 13 -1.21 -4.50 -7.79
N ALA A 14 -0.22 -4.10 -8.57
CA ALA A 14 -0.17 -2.78 -9.20
C ALA A 14 -1.39 -2.54 -10.11
N GLY A 15 -1.73 -3.50 -10.96
CA GLY A 15 -2.96 -3.43 -11.78
C GLY A 15 -4.22 -3.33 -10.94
N THR A 16 -4.28 -4.05 -9.81
CA THR A 16 -5.41 -3.99 -8.87
C THR A 16 -5.52 -2.62 -8.22
N PHE A 17 -4.40 -1.99 -7.84
CA PHE A 17 -4.37 -0.64 -7.31
C PHE A 17 -5.03 0.36 -8.28
N HIS A 18 -4.61 0.39 -9.54
CA HIS A 18 -5.19 1.30 -10.54
C HIS A 18 -6.68 1.05 -10.76
N TYR A 19 -7.09 -0.22 -10.77
CA TYR A 19 -8.51 -0.57 -10.89
C TYR A 19 -9.31 -0.08 -9.69
N PHE A 20 -8.84 -0.33 -8.46
CA PHE A 20 -9.52 0.08 -7.23
C PHE A 20 -9.56 1.57 -7.05
N PHE A 21 -8.50 2.24 -7.43
CA PHE A 21 -8.42 3.68 -7.39
C PHE A 21 -9.54 4.33 -8.21
N ASN A 22 -9.78 3.83 -9.44
CA ASN A 22 -10.90 4.27 -10.26
C ASN A 22 -12.26 3.95 -9.64
N HIS A 23 -12.39 2.82 -8.93
CA HIS A 23 -13.63 2.45 -8.24
C HIS A 23 -13.90 3.39 -7.06
N VAL A 24 -12.90 3.70 -6.24
CA VAL A 24 -13.02 4.66 -5.14
C VAL A 24 -13.44 6.04 -5.68
N TYR A 25 -12.80 6.51 -6.73
CA TYR A 25 -13.14 7.77 -7.37
C TYR A 25 -14.58 7.79 -7.89
N ALA A 26 -15.02 6.69 -8.53
CA ALA A 26 -16.39 6.53 -9.03
C ALA A 26 -17.41 6.20 -7.93
N ARG A 27 -16.99 6.10 -6.67
CA ARG A 27 -17.81 5.66 -5.52
C ARG A 27 -18.51 4.32 -5.77
N ARG A 28 -17.79 3.39 -6.41
CA ARG A 28 -18.27 2.03 -6.70
C ARG A 28 -17.57 1.02 -5.79
N PRO A 29 -18.29 0.01 -5.28
CA PRO A 29 -17.69 -1.04 -4.47
C PRO A 29 -16.75 -1.91 -5.31
N PHE A 30 -15.75 -2.47 -4.66
CA PHE A 30 -14.90 -3.51 -5.24
C PHE A 30 -15.69 -4.82 -5.37
N ARG A 31 -15.39 -5.59 -6.41
CA ARG A 31 -16.12 -6.81 -6.67
C ARG A 31 -15.72 -7.98 -5.76
N TYR A 32 -14.44 -8.07 -5.38
CA TYR A 32 -13.89 -9.18 -4.61
C TYR A 32 -12.94 -8.68 -3.51
N PRO A 33 -13.42 -7.87 -2.54
CA PRO A 33 -12.53 -7.27 -1.53
C PRO A 33 -11.86 -8.30 -0.63
N GLU A 34 -12.55 -9.41 -0.31
CA GLU A 34 -11.99 -10.48 0.53
C GLU A 34 -10.82 -11.20 -0.15
N ALA A 35 -10.95 -11.52 -1.44
CA ALA A 35 -9.88 -12.14 -2.21
C ALA A 35 -8.65 -11.23 -2.32
N VAL A 36 -8.86 -9.92 -2.41
CA VAL A 36 -7.75 -8.94 -2.41
C VAL A 36 -7.07 -8.91 -1.06
N ILE A 37 -7.83 -8.93 0.04
CA ILE A 37 -7.25 -8.99 1.39
C ILE A 37 -6.39 -10.25 1.53
N ASP A 38 -6.89 -11.42 1.16
CA ASP A 38 -6.14 -12.66 1.26
C ASP A 38 -4.87 -12.63 0.39
N THR A 39 -4.95 -12.04 -0.79
CA THR A 39 -3.78 -11.83 -1.66
C THR A 39 -2.76 -10.91 -1.01
N CYS A 40 -3.18 -9.75 -0.50
CA CYS A 40 -2.28 -8.80 0.17
C CYS A 40 -1.59 -9.40 1.40
N LEU A 41 -2.34 -10.13 2.23
CA LEU A 41 -1.77 -10.83 3.38
C LEU A 41 -0.79 -11.92 2.93
N GLY A 42 -1.12 -12.69 1.90
CA GLY A 42 -0.23 -13.70 1.33
C GLY A 42 1.08 -13.11 0.79
N VAL A 43 1.05 -11.96 0.12
CA VAL A 43 2.26 -11.25 -0.32
C VAL A 43 3.11 -10.83 0.87
N PHE A 44 2.48 -10.31 1.91
CA PHE A 44 3.16 -9.86 3.12
C PHE A 44 3.81 -11.01 3.88
N ASP A 45 3.10 -12.12 4.07
CA ASP A 45 3.55 -13.28 4.84
C ASP A 45 4.71 -14.03 4.15
N ARG A 46 4.64 -14.18 2.82
CA ARG A 46 5.70 -14.87 2.06
C ARG A 46 6.96 -14.04 1.87
N GLN A 47 6.86 -12.72 2.05
CA GLN A 47 7.95 -11.78 1.79
C GLN A 47 8.55 -11.90 0.38
N ASP A 48 7.73 -12.32 -0.59
CA ASP A 48 8.12 -12.44 -2.00
C ASP A 48 8.52 -11.10 -2.61
N TYR A 49 8.18 -10.03 -1.92
CA TYR A 49 8.46 -8.66 -2.31
C TYR A 49 8.94 -7.86 -1.09
N PRO A 50 10.01 -7.03 -1.21
CA PRO A 50 10.61 -6.33 -0.08
C PRO A 50 9.79 -5.10 0.38
N LEU A 51 8.50 -5.31 0.70
CA LEU A 51 7.62 -4.26 1.22
C LEU A 51 8.22 -3.60 2.47
N GLY A 52 8.26 -2.28 2.45
CA GLY A 52 8.74 -1.48 3.58
C GLY A 52 10.26 -1.32 3.65
N ALA A 53 10.98 -1.62 2.57
CA ALA A 53 12.43 -1.50 2.46
C ALA A 53 12.89 -0.69 1.24
N GLN A 54 11.99 0.06 0.61
CA GLN A 54 12.30 0.90 -0.55
C GLN A 54 11.42 2.14 -0.61
N VAL A 55 11.87 3.15 -1.32
CA VAL A 55 11.05 4.30 -1.70
C VAL A 55 10.43 3.97 -3.05
N GLY A 56 9.11 3.91 -3.12
CA GLY A 56 8.45 3.55 -4.37
C GLY A 56 6.94 3.52 -4.26
N PHE A 57 6.31 3.00 -5.28
CA PHE A 57 4.86 2.89 -5.39
C PHE A 57 4.31 1.53 -4.94
N ALA A 58 5.14 0.52 -4.79
CA ALA A 58 4.69 -0.81 -4.36
C ALA A 58 4.05 -0.81 -2.97
N GLU A 59 4.59 -0.03 -2.09
CA GLU A 59 4.11 0.15 -0.72
C GLU A 59 2.72 0.74 -0.70
N ILE A 60 2.48 1.80 -1.50
CA ILE A 60 1.15 2.40 -1.59
C ILE A 60 0.14 1.46 -2.26
N ASP A 61 0.55 0.74 -3.30
CA ASP A 61 -0.32 -0.21 -3.97
C ASP A 61 -0.82 -1.28 -2.98
N TRP A 62 0.09 -1.83 -2.18
CA TRP A 62 -0.24 -2.82 -1.17
C TRP A 62 -1.11 -2.25 -0.04
N VAL A 63 -0.71 -1.13 0.55
CA VAL A 63 -1.45 -0.49 1.66
C VAL A 63 -2.84 -0.09 1.20
N PHE A 64 -2.97 0.54 0.05
CA PHE A 64 -4.25 1.00 -0.49
C PHE A 64 -5.19 -0.18 -0.78
N CYS A 65 -4.73 -1.20 -1.49
CA CYS A 65 -5.55 -2.37 -1.78
C CYS A 65 -6.03 -3.05 -0.50
N LEU A 66 -5.14 -3.23 0.49
CA LEU A 66 -5.50 -3.85 1.76
C LEU A 66 -6.49 -3.00 2.56
N THR A 67 -6.21 -1.72 2.75
CA THR A 67 -7.02 -0.84 3.60
C THR A 67 -8.40 -0.57 3.02
N ARG A 68 -8.48 -0.33 1.70
CA ARG A 68 -9.76 -0.04 1.05
C ARG A 68 -10.65 -1.29 0.94
N SER A 69 -10.06 -2.45 0.72
CA SER A 69 -10.79 -3.72 0.77
C SER A 69 -11.27 -4.04 2.19
N LEU A 70 -10.43 -3.78 3.20
CA LEU A 70 -10.79 -3.96 4.60
C LEU A 70 -11.97 -3.06 5.03
N GLN A 71 -11.97 -1.80 4.62
CA GLN A 71 -13.07 -0.87 4.88
C GLN A 71 -14.41 -1.35 4.29
N GLN A 72 -14.36 -2.06 3.16
CA GLN A 72 -15.56 -2.55 2.49
C GLN A 72 -16.10 -3.84 3.09
N SER A 73 -15.24 -4.80 3.47
CA SER A 73 -15.69 -6.15 3.88
C SER A 73 -15.46 -6.48 5.35
N GLY A 74 -14.46 -5.87 5.99
CA GLY A 74 -14.03 -6.23 7.34
C GLY A 74 -13.37 -7.62 7.45
N HIS A 75 -13.17 -8.32 6.32
CA HIS A 75 -12.59 -9.66 6.28
C HIS A 75 -11.21 -9.70 6.93
N ARG A 76 -10.98 -10.69 7.81
CA ARG A 76 -9.70 -10.89 8.54
C ARG A 76 -9.14 -9.63 9.20
N PHE A 77 -10.01 -8.81 9.76
CA PHE A 77 -9.68 -7.49 10.35
C PHE A 77 -8.44 -7.54 11.25
N GLY A 78 -8.37 -8.50 12.18
CA GLY A 78 -7.24 -8.65 13.10
C GLY A 78 -5.90 -8.90 12.39
N ALA A 79 -5.89 -9.79 11.38
CA ALA A 79 -4.70 -10.08 10.59
C ALA A 79 -4.27 -8.86 9.76
N CYS A 80 -5.20 -8.15 9.16
CA CYS A 80 -4.92 -6.92 8.40
C CYS A 80 -4.29 -5.84 9.30
N ARG A 81 -4.85 -5.63 10.50
CA ARG A 81 -4.31 -4.68 11.47
C ARG A 81 -2.89 -5.05 11.91
N ALA A 82 -2.63 -6.32 12.18
CA ALA A 82 -1.31 -6.82 12.55
C ALA A 82 -0.29 -6.62 11.40
N ALA A 83 -0.68 -6.93 10.17
CA ALA A 83 0.17 -6.74 9.00
C ALA A 83 0.50 -5.26 8.77
N LEU A 84 -0.50 -4.36 8.84
CA LEU A 84 -0.30 -2.92 8.71
C LEU A 84 0.61 -2.36 9.82
N ALA A 85 0.43 -2.79 11.05
CA ALA A 85 1.27 -2.37 12.17
C ALA A 85 2.72 -2.85 11.99
N SER A 86 2.93 -4.10 11.60
CA SER A 86 4.25 -4.66 11.32
C SER A 86 4.92 -3.96 10.13
N PHE A 87 4.17 -3.66 9.07
CA PHE A 87 4.66 -2.90 7.94
C PHE A 87 5.10 -1.48 8.36
N ALA A 88 4.25 -0.74 9.08
CA ALA A 88 4.55 0.60 9.55
C ALA A 88 5.79 0.63 10.46
N ALA A 89 5.94 -0.36 11.34
CA ALA A 89 7.11 -0.49 12.23
C ALA A 89 8.44 -0.66 11.48
N ARG A 90 8.41 -1.12 10.23
CA ARG A 90 9.59 -1.21 9.35
C ARG A 90 9.73 0.01 8.46
N TYR A 91 8.64 0.42 7.84
CA TYR A 91 8.65 1.44 6.80
C TYR A 91 8.94 2.84 7.32
N VAL A 92 8.35 3.20 8.45
CA VAL A 92 8.56 4.55 9.04
C VAL A 92 10.02 4.77 9.46
N PRO A 93 10.68 3.87 10.21
CA PRO A 93 12.10 4.01 10.50
C PRO A 93 12.98 3.97 9.25
N PHE A 94 12.65 3.13 8.27
CA PHE A 94 13.38 3.08 7.00
C PHE A 94 13.38 4.45 6.32
N LEU A 95 12.20 5.05 6.11
CA LEU A 95 12.09 6.38 5.48
C LEU A 95 12.76 7.47 6.31
N SER A 96 12.62 7.42 7.63
CA SER A 96 13.23 8.41 8.55
C SER A 96 14.75 8.33 8.59
N GLY A 97 15.32 7.19 8.25
CA GLY A 97 16.76 6.96 8.19
C GLY A 97 17.40 7.35 6.85
N LEU A 98 16.61 7.72 5.85
CA LEU A 98 17.15 8.12 4.55
C LEU A 98 17.67 9.55 4.59
N ASP A 99 18.83 9.74 3.97
CA ASP A 99 19.38 11.07 3.71
C ASP A 99 18.60 11.78 2.60
N ALA A 100 18.47 13.10 2.70
CA ALA A 100 17.78 13.91 1.70
C ALA A 100 18.43 13.86 0.31
N SER A 101 19.69 13.45 0.21
CA SER A 101 20.40 13.23 -1.05
C SER A 101 20.14 11.85 -1.67
N ASN A 102 19.29 11.02 -1.07
CA ASN A 102 18.97 9.69 -1.61
C ASN A 102 18.35 9.82 -3.00
N GLN A 103 18.91 9.12 -3.99
CA GLN A 103 18.49 9.20 -5.38
C GLN A 103 17.02 8.83 -5.62
N ALA A 104 16.41 8.05 -4.72
CA ALA A 104 14.98 7.73 -4.82
C ALA A 104 14.09 8.98 -4.66
N PHE A 105 14.61 10.07 -4.06
CA PHE A 105 13.89 11.34 -3.93
C PHE A 105 13.96 12.23 -5.17
N ASP A 106 14.81 11.89 -6.13
CA ASP A 106 14.90 12.58 -7.42
C ASP A 106 13.75 12.18 -8.36
N ASP A 107 13.09 11.07 -8.08
CA ASP A 107 11.92 10.60 -8.80
C ASP A 107 10.63 10.99 -8.07
N LEU A 108 9.93 11.99 -8.62
CA LEU A 108 8.67 12.49 -8.04
C LEU A 108 7.59 11.40 -7.93
N HIS A 109 7.58 10.41 -8.84
CA HIS A 109 6.63 9.32 -8.77
C HIS A 109 6.87 8.43 -7.54
N GLN A 110 8.13 8.08 -7.29
CA GLN A 110 8.53 7.29 -6.12
C GLN A 110 8.27 8.06 -4.81
N LEU A 111 8.68 9.32 -4.76
CA LEU A 111 8.44 10.18 -3.60
C LEU A 111 6.94 10.34 -3.32
N PHE A 112 6.15 10.58 -4.36
CA PHE A 112 4.70 10.67 -4.25
C PHE A 112 4.07 9.37 -3.73
N GLY A 113 4.51 8.23 -4.24
CA GLY A 113 4.07 6.92 -3.76
C GLY A 113 4.34 6.73 -2.26
N ALA A 114 5.54 7.06 -1.81
CA ALA A 114 5.92 6.97 -0.39
C ALA A 114 5.05 7.89 0.50
N MET A 115 4.83 9.13 0.09
CA MET A 115 4.01 10.08 0.84
C MET A 115 2.54 9.67 0.90
N CYS A 116 1.99 9.16 -0.19
CA CYS A 116 0.63 8.61 -0.22
C CYS A 116 0.50 7.38 0.69
N CYS A 117 1.52 6.52 0.71
CA CYS A 117 1.55 5.35 1.59
C CYS A 117 1.51 5.76 3.07
N LEU A 118 2.30 6.75 3.48
CA LEU A 118 2.26 7.27 4.85
C LEU A 118 0.89 7.84 5.21
N ALA A 119 0.23 8.55 4.29
CA ALA A 119 -1.09 9.12 4.50
C ALA A 119 -2.16 8.04 4.69
N GLU A 120 -2.15 6.99 3.85
CA GLU A 120 -3.05 5.84 3.97
C GLU A 120 -2.82 5.09 5.29
N LEU A 121 -1.57 4.85 5.67
CA LEU A 121 -1.22 4.22 6.95
C LEU A 121 -1.68 5.04 8.15
N GLN A 122 -1.51 6.37 8.12
CA GLN A 122 -1.93 7.24 9.21
C GLN A 122 -3.43 7.15 9.44
N GLN A 123 -4.21 7.07 8.37
CA GLN A 123 -5.66 6.92 8.47
C GLN A 123 -6.07 5.49 8.88
N ALA A 124 -5.46 4.48 8.28
CA ALA A 124 -5.86 3.08 8.51
C ALA A 124 -5.47 2.57 9.90
N ALA A 125 -4.41 3.11 10.46
CA ALA A 125 -3.87 2.71 11.76
C ALA A 125 -3.59 3.93 12.65
N PRO A 126 -4.63 4.57 13.19
CA PRO A 126 -4.49 5.77 14.01
C PRO A 126 -3.52 5.55 15.18
N GLY A 127 -2.59 6.48 15.35
CA GLY A 127 -1.59 6.45 16.41
C GLY A 127 -0.26 5.79 16.06
N LEU A 128 -0.16 5.05 14.94
CA LEU A 128 1.12 4.50 14.46
C LEU A 128 2.02 5.57 13.85
N ILE A 129 1.43 6.52 13.12
CA ILE A 129 2.15 7.64 12.51
C ILE A 129 1.61 8.93 13.12
N ARG A 130 2.51 9.72 13.70
CA ARG A 130 2.19 11.02 14.28
C ARG A 130 2.92 12.11 13.54
N THR A 131 2.17 13.11 13.09
CA THR A 131 2.66 14.32 12.44
C THR A 131 2.00 15.52 13.09
N GLU A 132 2.58 16.71 12.97
CA GLU A 132 1.97 17.94 13.50
C GLU A 132 0.60 18.22 12.92
N GLN A 133 0.44 17.90 11.63
CA GLN A 133 -0.85 17.96 10.93
C GLN A 133 -1.12 16.64 10.23
N PRO A 134 -2.38 16.18 10.17
CA PRO A 134 -2.72 14.98 9.43
C PRO A 134 -2.28 15.06 7.96
N LEU A 135 -1.71 13.96 7.47
CA LEU A 135 -1.34 13.85 6.06
C LEU A 135 -2.61 13.80 5.19
N LYS A 136 -2.53 14.44 4.03
CA LYS A 136 -3.68 14.50 3.11
C LYS A 136 -3.79 13.22 2.30
N LEU A 137 -5.00 12.64 2.27
CA LEU A 137 -5.34 11.53 1.39
C LEU A 137 -5.55 12.04 -0.03
N VAL A 138 -4.47 12.17 -0.77
CA VAL A 138 -4.51 12.72 -2.13
C VAL A 138 -5.26 11.79 -3.08
N LEU A 139 -5.16 10.48 -2.85
CA LEU A 139 -5.80 9.44 -3.66
C LEU A 139 -7.34 9.45 -3.58
N ASP A 140 -7.93 10.10 -2.58
CA ASP A 140 -9.39 10.24 -2.50
C ASP A 140 -9.96 11.31 -3.46
N ARG A 141 -9.10 12.07 -4.13
CA ARG A 141 -9.53 13.19 -4.97
C ARG A 141 -9.44 12.81 -6.44
N ARG A 142 -8.44 13.15 -7.15
CA ARG A 142 -8.32 12.86 -8.57
C ARG A 142 -7.07 12.03 -8.85
N PRO A 143 -7.15 11.04 -9.76
CA PRO A 143 -5.95 10.36 -10.20
C PRO A 143 -5.00 11.36 -10.85
N PHE A 144 -3.77 11.34 -10.37
CA PHE A 144 -2.64 12.03 -10.98
C PHE A 144 -1.80 11.09 -11.85
N ILE A 145 -2.37 9.98 -12.20
CA ILE A 145 -1.68 8.92 -12.93
C ILE A 145 -2.22 8.87 -14.33
#